data_caa322f82304a9da16505f7b734852e0
#
_entry.id   caa322f82304a9da16505f7b734852e0
#
_cell.length_a   1.000
_cell.length_b   1.000
_cell.length_c   1.000
_cell.angle_alpha   90.00
_cell.angle_beta   90.00
_cell.angle_gamma   90.00
#
_symmetry.space_group_name_H-M   'P 1'
#
loop_
_entity.id
_entity.type
_entity.pdbx_description
1 polymer ?
#
loop_
_entity_poly.entity_id
_entity_poly.type
_entity_poly.pdbx_seq_one_letter_code
_entity_poly.pdbx_strand_id
1 'polypeptide(L)'
;LFAAGVLLQLFAAGLMGDAKDVFYFRRQVLGLLLAAGVLTGLWFSDYTLLLRRKWAPAAALLLLCLGPILCTPLLPFYSYPGYQLALYSTLLLPVPYAALVASLRGKGPLAVLLCGAAVLALPLFAWLAPSSASWLVSEASMLLVLLAAVGLGWFRGKRRWNLLAALGPALTILPLLFLRHLEYAAWRIDAFLGPDLFYERLRMGELPSLFVGSSSELLLAEAAQGLGRWVFWAAAGLIVLFAALLLRRIRALHSRTGKLLALSAFLPLFLQAAIYWLYNLGWWPLGVLSLPFLSYGVFFLLVDAALAGVLLSVFRMDALVRDTAWASSAPAPRPSALDIPLGRGQLHIEYRKGAQHF
;
A
#
# COMPACT_ATOMS: atom_id res chain seq x y z
N LEU A 1 11.43 14.40 -4.56
CA LEU A 1 11.89 13.17 -3.92
C LEU A 1 12.81 12.36 -4.83
N PHE A 2 12.40 12.01 -6.06
CA PHE A 2 13.27 11.29 -7.02
C PHE A 2 14.63 11.98 -7.23
N ALA A 3 14.62 13.29 -7.52
CA ALA A 3 15.87 14.05 -7.71
C ALA A 3 16.72 14.06 -6.44
N ALA A 4 16.12 14.20 -5.27
CA ALA A 4 16.83 14.14 -3.99
C ALA A 4 17.45 12.76 -3.74
N GLY A 5 16.74 11.68 -4.11
CA GLY A 5 17.26 10.32 -4.02
C GLY A 5 18.48 10.10 -4.91
N VAL A 6 18.43 10.59 -6.15
CA VAL A 6 19.59 10.54 -7.08
C VAL A 6 20.79 11.30 -6.53
N LEU A 7 20.57 12.53 -6.05
CA LEU A 7 21.64 13.35 -5.47
C LEU A 7 22.24 12.69 -4.23
N LEU A 8 21.42 12.14 -3.35
CA LEU A 8 21.88 11.46 -2.15
C LEU A 8 22.69 10.21 -2.48
N GLN A 9 22.29 9.46 -3.52
CA GLN A 9 23.02 8.27 -3.97
C GLN A 9 24.31 8.62 -4.72
N LEU A 10 24.32 9.69 -5.51
CA LEU A 10 25.55 10.23 -6.11
C LEU A 10 26.54 10.63 -5.04
N PHE A 11 26.06 11.26 -3.97
CA PHE A 11 26.88 11.64 -2.83
C PHE A 11 27.43 10.41 -2.11
N ALA A 12 26.59 9.41 -1.81
CA ALA A 12 27.01 8.16 -1.16
C ALA A 12 28.03 7.41 -2.03
N ALA A 13 27.82 7.32 -3.35
CA ALA A 13 28.77 6.72 -4.30
C ALA A 13 30.11 7.47 -4.31
N GLY A 14 30.08 8.80 -4.29
CA GLY A 14 31.30 9.62 -4.25
C GLY A 14 32.12 9.45 -2.97
N LEU A 15 31.48 9.09 -1.85
CA LEU A 15 32.16 8.82 -0.59
C LEU A 15 32.85 7.44 -0.55
N MET A 16 32.38 6.46 -1.35
CA MET A 16 32.89 5.09 -1.33
C MET A 16 34.05 4.83 -2.31
N GLY A 17 34.23 5.65 -3.35
CA GLY A 17 35.45 5.71 -4.20
C GLY A 17 35.80 4.48 -5.07
N ASP A 18 34.92 3.46 -5.17
CA ASP A 18 35.22 2.18 -5.83
C ASP A 18 34.54 2.00 -7.20
N ALA A 19 35.17 1.21 -8.09
CA ALA A 19 34.64 0.89 -9.44
C ALA A 19 33.24 0.17 -9.38
N LYS A 20 32.89 -0.45 -8.26
CA LYS A 20 31.58 -1.04 -8.01
C LYS A 20 30.47 0.03 -8.01
N ASP A 21 30.78 1.26 -7.62
CA ASP A 21 29.83 2.35 -7.46
C ASP A 21 29.24 2.81 -8.80
N VAL A 22 30.05 2.78 -9.87
CA VAL A 22 29.61 3.11 -11.24
C VAL A 22 28.56 2.10 -11.74
N PHE A 23 28.73 0.82 -11.41
CA PHE A 23 27.75 -0.22 -11.76
C PHE A 23 26.42 -0.02 -11.03
N TYR A 24 26.44 0.21 -9.74
CA TYR A 24 25.26 0.47 -8.93
C TYR A 24 24.55 1.74 -9.37
N PHE A 25 25.30 2.80 -9.66
CA PHE A 25 24.75 4.05 -10.16
C PHE A 25 24.03 3.87 -11.51
N ARG A 26 24.66 3.22 -12.50
CA ARG A 26 24.03 2.95 -13.81
C ARG A 26 22.74 2.16 -13.65
N ARG A 27 22.74 1.14 -12.80
CA ARG A 27 21.57 0.33 -12.51
C ARG A 27 20.44 1.16 -11.86
N GLN A 28 20.79 2.09 -10.99
CA GLN A 28 19.82 2.98 -10.35
C GLN A 28 19.22 3.98 -11.34
N VAL A 29 20.02 4.56 -12.23
CA VAL A 29 19.52 5.46 -13.28
C VAL A 29 18.54 4.71 -14.20
N LEU A 30 18.87 3.49 -14.61
CA LEU A 30 17.93 2.65 -15.38
C LEU A 30 16.65 2.39 -14.59
N GLY A 31 16.76 2.07 -13.31
CA GLY A 31 15.62 1.88 -12.41
C GLY A 31 14.73 3.13 -12.33
N LEU A 32 15.34 4.32 -12.26
CA LEU A 32 14.62 5.60 -12.25
C LEU A 32 13.87 5.85 -13.56
N LEU A 33 14.49 5.56 -14.71
CA LEU A 33 13.84 5.70 -16.01
C LEU A 33 12.63 4.75 -16.14
N LEU A 34 12.80 3.50 -15.72
CA LEU A 34 11.71 2.53 -15.69
C LEU A 34 10.60 2.95 -14.71
N ALA A 35 10.96 3.42 -13.54
CA ALA A 35 10.02 3.91 -12.54
C ALA A 35 9.25 5.14 -13.03
N ALA A 36 9.92 6.07 -13.72
CA ALA A 36 9.26 7.21 -14.37
C ALA A 36 8.27 6.75 -15.45
N GLY A 37 8.62 5.72 -16.22
CA GLY A 37 7.71 5.09 -17.19
C GLY A 37 6.48 4.47 -16.53
N VAL A 38 6.66 3.71 -15.44
CA VAL A 38 5.57 3.10 -14.67
C VAL A 38 4.68 4.19 -14.05
N LEU A 39 5.28 5.20 -13.42
CA LEU A 39 4.56 6.31 -12.82
C LEU A 39 3.70 7.05 -13.85
N THR A 40 4.28 7.42 -14.99
CA THR A 40 3.56 8.13 -16.06
C THR A 40 2.50 7.25 -16.71
N GLY A 41 2.79 5.98 -16.97
CA GLY A 41 1.83 5.02 -17.51
C GLY A 41 0.60 4.87 -16.61
N LEU A 42 0.81 4.71 -15.30
CA LEU A 42 -0.27 4.62 -14.32
C LEU A 42 -0.97 5.96 -14.08
N TRP A 43 -0.25 7.07 -14.12
CA TRP A 43 -0.85 8.40 -14.02
C TRP A 43 -1.86 8.66 -15.14
N PHE A 44 -1.53 8.27 -16.39
CA PHE A 44 -2.43 8.40 -17.53
C PHE A 44 -3.47 7.30 -17.61
N SER A 45 -3.30 6.18 -16.90
CA SER A 45 -4.29 5.11 -16.83
C SER A 45 -5.55 5.55 -16.07
N ASP A 46 -6.65 4.89 -16.35
CA ASP A 46 -7.91 5.09 -15.64
C ASP A 46 -8.00 4.09 -14.48
N TYR A 47 -7.84 4.58 -13.24
CA TYR A 47 -7.96 3.74 -12.05
C TYR A 47 -9.33 3.05 -11.93
N THR A 48 -10.37 3.59 -12.62
CA THR A 48 -11.70 3.00 -12.60
C THR A 48 -11.76 1.64 -13.32
N LEU A 49 -10.75 1.28 -14.10
CA LEU A 49 -10.64 -0.05 -14.74
C LEU A 49 -10.75 -1.18 -13.71
N LEU A 50 -10.13 -1.01 -12.53
CA LEU A 50 -10.25 -1.95 -11.43
C LEU A 50 -11.68 -2.09 -10.87
N LEU A 51 -12.53 -1.06 -11.10
CA LEU A 51 -13.89 -1.00 -10.57
C LEU A 51 -14.94 -1.38 -11.61
N ARG A 52 -14.63 -1.30 -12.92
CA ARG A 52 -15.58 -1.56 -14.01
C ARG A 52 -16.07 -3.01 -14.01
N ARG A 53 -15.22 -3.96 -13.66
CA ARG A 53 -15.57 -5.38 -13.59
C ARG A 53 -15.47 -5.89 -12.17
N LYS A 54 -16.52 -6.51 -11.65
CA LYS A 54 -16.59 -7.01 -10.26
C LYS A 54 -15.50 -8.04 -9.92
N TRP A 55 -15.00 -8.78 -10.92
CA TRP A 55 -13.94 -9.77 -10.75
C TRP A 55 -12.53 -9.18 -10.86
N ALA A 56 -12.37 -7.97 -11.45
CA ALA A 56 -11.04 -7.39 -11.69
C ALA A 56 -10.21 -7.16 -10.41
N PRO A 57 -10.77 -6.68 -9.29
CA PRO A 57 -10.01 -6.55 -8.05
C PRO A 57 -9.51 -7.90 -7.51
N ALA A 58 -10.38 -8.92 -7.55
CA ALA A 58 -10.00 -10.27 -7.10
C ALA A 58 -8.92 -10.88 -8.00
N ALA A 59 -9.04 -10.72 -9.32
CA ALA A 59 -8.02 -11.16 -10.26
C ALA A 59 -6.69 -10.43 -10.08
N ALA A 60 -6.71 -9.12 -9.83
CA ALA A 60 -5.50 -8.34 -9.55
C ALA A 60 -4.83 -8.78 -8.23
N LEU A 61 -5.61 -9.02 -7.18
CA LEU A 61 -5.10 -9.59 -5.93
C LEU A 61 -4.44 -10.95 -6.16
N LEU A 62 -5.14 -11.84 -6.85
CA LEU A 62 -4.63 -13.18 -7.16
C LEU A 62 -3.33 -13.10 -7.99
N LEU A 63 -3.28 -12.23 -9.00
CA LEU A 63 -2.09 -12.01 -9.82
C LEU A 63 -0.90 -11.51 -8.99
N LEU A 64 -1.12 -10.56 -8.09
CA LEU A 64 -0.06 -10.04 -7.22
C LEU A 64 0.43 -11.09 -6.21
N CYS A 65 -0.45 -11.97 -5.73
CA CYS A 65 -0.07 -13.06 -4.82
C CYS A 65 0.65 -14.20 -5.56
N LEU A 66 0.15 -14.60 -6.73
CA LEU A 66 0.71 -15.72 -7.49
C LEU A 66 1.88 -15.28 -8.39
N GLY A 67 1.93 -14.01 -8.80
CA GLY A 67 2.95 -13.49 -9.70
C GLY A 67 4.39 -13.82 -9.26
N PRO A 68 4.80 -13.52 -8.03
CA PRO A 68 6.12 -13.89 -7.52
C PRO A 68 6.37 -15.40 -7.58
N ILE A 69 5.35 -16.21 -7.28
CA ILE A 69 5.44 -17.68 -7.33
C ILE A 69 5.64 -18.16 -8.76
N LEU A 70 4.86 -17.61 -9.69
CA LEU A 70 4.96 -17.96 -11.11
C LEU A 70 6.28 -17.49 -11.73
N CYS A 71 6.90 -16.47 -11.18
CA CYS A 71 8.21 -15.98 -11.61
C CYS A 71 9.38 -16.78 -11.02
N THR A 72 9.17 -17.71 -10.09
CA THR A 72 10.28 -18.48 -9.47
C THR A 72 11.16 -19.27 -10.43
N PRO A 73 10.68 -19.81 -11.55
CA PRO A 73 11.56 -20.45 -12.54
C PRO A 73 12.56 -19.49 -13.18
N LEU A 74 12.20 -18.21 -13.33
CA LEU A 74 13.05 -17.16 -13.92
C LEU A 74 13.81 -16.38 -12.84
N LEU A 75 13.18 -16.14 -11.69
CA LEU A 75 13.67 -15.36 -10.56
C LEU A 75 13.48 -16.15 -9.27
N PRO A 76 14.35 -17.12 -8.95
CA PRO A 76 14.24 -17.92 -7.73
C PRO A 76 14.22 -17.06 -6.47
N PHE A 77 13.44 -17.43 -5.46
CA PHE A 77 13.32 -16.66 -4.20
C PHE A 77 14.64 -16.52 -3.45
N TYR A 78 15.56 -17.48 -3.60
CA TYR A 78 16.91 -17.39 -3.03
C TYR A 78 17.82 -16.44 -3.80
N SER A 79 17.43 -16.00 -5.02
CA SER A 79 18.15 -14.96 -5.73
C SER A 79 17.73 -13.57 -5.22
N TYR A 80 18.67 -12.65 -5.17
CA TYR A 80 18.40 -11.28 -4.71
C TYR A 80 17.23 -10.59 -5.45
N PRO A 81 17.14 -10.66 -6.81
CA PRO A 81 16.01 -10.06 -7.52
C PRO A 81 14.68 -10.77 -7.26
N GLY A 82 14.66 -12.11 -7.14
CA GLY A 82 13.44 -12.87 -6.84
C GLY A 82 12.92 -12.57 -5.45
N TYR A 83 13.81 -12.50 -4.47
CA TYR A 83 13.50 -12.07 -3.12
C TYR A 83 12.89 -10.67 -3.07
N GLN A 84 13.50 -9.70 -3.76
CA GLN A 84 12.99 -8.34 -3.80
C GLN A 84 11.63 -8.24 -4.51
N LEU A 85 11.44 -8.97 -5.60
CA LEU A 85 10.15 -9.02 -6.29
C LEU A 85 9.05 -9.52 -5.34
N ALA A 86 9.28 -10.61 -4.64
CA ALA A 86 8.33 -11.18 -3.68
C ALA A 86 8.04 -10.22 -2.53
N LEU A 87 9.10 -9.58 -2.00
CA LEU A 87 9.03 -8.64 -0.90
C LEU A 87 8.18 -7.41 -1.24
N TYR A 88 8.50 -6.76 -2.34
CA TYR A 88 7.91 -5.44 -2.66
C TYR A 88 6.58 -5.54 -3.41
N SER A 89 6.29 -6.63 -4.12
CA SER A 89 4.99 -6.83 -4.77
C SER A 89 3.84 -6.83 -3.77
N THR A 90 4.08 -7.29 -2.54
CA THR A 90 3.06 -7.27 -1.46
C THR A 90 2.59 -5.88 -1.12
N LEU A 91 3.43 -4.85 -1.27
CA LEU A 91 3.07 -3.45 -1.01
C LEU A 91 2.01 -2.90 -1.99
N LEU A 92 1.81 -3.54 -3.13
CA LEU A 92 0.75 -3.19 -4.09
C LEU A 92 -0.63 -3.77 -3.72
N LEU A 93 -0.70 -4.79 -2.86
CA LEU A 93 -1.95 -5.48 -2.49
C LEU A 93 -3.04 -4.56 -1.94
N PRO A 94 -2.75 -3.50 -1.16
CA PRO A 94 -3.80 -2.63 -0.64
C PRO A 94 -4.63 -1.93 -1.72
N VAL A 95 -4.08 -1.68 -2.93
CA VAL A 95 -4.78 -0.98 -4.01
C VAL A 95 -5.93 -1.83 -4.58
N PRO A 96 -5.71 -3.05 -5.13
CA PRO A 96 -6.80 -3.90 -5.58
C PRO A 96 -7.70 -4.35 -4.42
N TYR A 97 -7.18 -4.46 -3.19
CA TYR A 97 -8.00 -4.71 -2.01
C TYR A 97 -9.01 -3.59 -1.75
N ALA A 98 -8.61 -2.31 -1.84
CA ALA A 98 -9.52 -1.19 -1.72
C ALA A 98 -10.62 -1.22 -2.80
N ALA A 99 -10.29 -1.62 -4.02
CA ALA A 99 -11.26 -1.81 -5.10
C ALA A 99 -12.22 -2.98 -4.81
N LEU A 100 -11.73 -4.09 -4.20
CA LEU A 100 -12.56 -5.19 -3.73
C LEU A 100 -13.55 -4.72 -2.66
N VAL A 101 -13.07 -4.00 -1.63
CA VAL A 101 -13.91 -3.41 -0.57
C VAL A 101 -14.96 -2.48 -1.18
N ALA A 102 -14.59 -1.65 -2.16
CA ALA A 102 -15.52 -0.78 -2.87
C ALA A 102 -16.60 -1.55 -3.63
N SER A 103 -16.27 -2.69 -4.23
CA SER A 103 -17.22 -3.57 -4.95
C SER A 103 -18.26 -4.23 -4.03
N LEU A 104 -17.94 -4.33 -2.73
CA LEU A 104 -18.80 -4.91 -1.70
C LEU A 104 -19.63 -3.87 -0.94
N ARG A 105 -19.57 -2.60 -1.36
CA ARG A 105 -20.35 -1.50 -0.76
C ARG A 105 -21.84 -1.83 -0.73
N GLY A 106 -22.51 -1.49 0.37
CA GLY A 106 -23.94 -1.72 0.58
C GLY A 106 -24.31 -3.13 1.03
N LYS A 107 -23.34 -4.04 1.18
CA LYS A 107 -23.57 -5.38 1.73
C LYS A 107 -23.54 -5.39 3.26
N GLY A 108 -23.96 -6.52 3.86
CA GLY A 108 -24.05 -6.69 5.32
C GLY A 108 -22.71 -7.04 5.98
N PRO A 109 -22.71 -7.34 7.29
CA PRO A 109 -21.52 -7.61 8.09
C PRO A 109 -20.73 -8.84 7.62
N LEU A 110 -21.38 -9.82 6.97
CA LEU A 110 -20.69 -10.96 6.36
C LEU A 110 -19.68 -10.52 5.30
N ALA A 111 -20.01 -9.48 4.51
CA ALA A 111 -19.06 -8.95 3.51
C ALA A 111 -17.84 -8.29 4.19
N VAL A 112 -18.04 -7.64 5.33
CA VAL A 112 -16.95 -7.09 6.14
C VAL A 112 -16.06 -8.20 6.69
N LEU A 113 -16.69 -9.27 7.22
CA LEU A 113 -15.94 -10.45 7.69
C LEU A 113 -15.11 -11.10 6.59
N LEU A 114 -15.68 -11.25 5.38
CA LEU A 114 -14.97 -11.78 4.22
C LEU A 114 -13.80 -10.88 3.82
N CYS A 115 -13.99 -9.55 3.84
CA CYS A 115 -12.87 -8.61 3.62
C CYS A 115 -11.80 -8.73 4.70
N GLY A 116 -12.20 -8.85 5.97
CA GLY A 116 -11.27 -9.08 7.08
C GLY A 116 -10.51 -10.40 6.93
N ALA A 117 -11.20 -11.48 6.57
CA ALA A 117 -10.57 -12.77 6.28
C ALA A 117 -9.61 -12.69 5.07
N ALA A 118 -9.95 -11.89 4.04
CA ALA A 118 -9.09 -11.70 2.87
C ALA A 118 -7.79 -10.96 3.25
N VAL A 119 -7.83 -10.00 4.19
CA VAL A 119 -6.60 -9.37 4.73
C VAL A 119 -5.62 -10.42 5.22
N LEU A 120 -6.11 -11.48 5.84
CA LEU A 120 -5.32 -12.53 6.47
C LEU A 120 -4.97 -13.68 5.52
N ALA A 121 -5.82 -13.96 4.53
CA ALA A 121 -5.55 -15.01 3.53
C ALA A 121 -4.43 -14.58 2.57
N LEU A 122 -4.37 -13.29 2.23
CA LEU A 122 -3.35 -12.76 1.32
C LEU A 122 -1.93 -12.98 1.84
N PRO A 123 -1.64 -12.74 3.12
CA PRO A 123 -0.37 -13.08 3.71
C PRO A 123 -0.02 -14.58 3.72
N LEU A 124 -0.97 -15.47 3.78
CA LEU A 124 -0.68 -16.91 3.67
C LEU A 124 -0.05 -17.28 2.32
N PHE A 125 -0.38 -16.55 1.25
CA PHE A 125 0.31 -16.68 -0.03
C PHE A 125 1.72 -16.07 -0.01
N ALA A 126 1.93 -15.03 0.78
CA ALA A 126 3.25 -14.46 1.04
C ALA A 126 4.11 -15.35 1.97
N TRP A 127 3.63 -16.52 2.38
CA TRP A 127 4.42 -17.55 3.06
C TRP A 127 5.75 -17.84 2.36
N LEU A 128 5.81 -17.60 1.08
CA LEU A 128 7.00 -17.76 0.26
C LEU A 128 7.90 -16.52 0.27
N ALA A 129 7.44 -15.40 0.80
CA ALA A 129 8.23 -14.17 0.90
C ALA A 129 8.86 -14.07 2.31
N PRO A 130 10.17 -13.98 2.41
CA PRO A 130 10.89 -14.10 3.68
C PRO A 130 10.92 -12.84 4.55
N SER A 131 10.19 -11.77 4.22
CA SER A 131 10.24 -10.53 5.00
C SER A 131 8.95 -10.22 5.75
N SER A 132 9.07 -10.09 7.07
CA SER A 132 7.99 -9.70 7.96
C SER A 132 7.56 -8.25 7.83
N ALA A 133 8.46 -7.33 7.45
CA ALA A 133 8.18 -5.90 7.44
C ALA A 133 7.24 -5.45 6.31
N SER A 134 7.46 -5.90 5.06
CA SER A 134 6.56 -5.57 3.93
C SER A 134 5.16 -6.12 4.13
N TRP A 135 5.09 -7.24 4.78
CA TRP A 135 3.90 -7.94 5.19
C TRP A 135 3.06 -7.14 6.17
N LEU A 136 3.68 -6.73 7.27
CA LEU A 136 3.05 -5.87 8.27
C LEU A 136 2.54 -4.57 7.66
N VAL A 137 3.31 -3.95 6.76
CA VAL A 137 2.89 -2.73 6.04
C VAL A 137 1.65 -3.01 5.19
N SER A 138 1.66 -4.10 4.44
CA SER A 138 0.57 -4.47 3.55
C SER A 138 -0.71 -4.78 4.33
N GLU A 139 -0.62 -5.63 5.38
CA GLU A 139 -1.74 -5.96 6.26
C GLU A 139 -2.30 -4.75 6.98
N ALA A 140 -1.43 -3.96 7.61
CA ALA A 140 -1.84 -2.74 8.29
C ALA A 140 -2.53 -1.78 7.32
N SER A 141 -2.01 -1.64 6.10
CA SER A 141 -2.62 -0.80 5.06
C SER A 141 -4.01 -1.31 4.66
N MET A 142 -4.15 -2.62 4.40
CA MET A 142 -5.44 -3.21 4.04
C MET A 142 -6.45 -3.13 5.18
N LEU A 143 -6.03 -3.38 6.42
CA LEU A 143 -6.88 -3.25 7.60
C LEU A 143 -7.35 -1.80 7.80
N LEU A 144 -6.45 -0.82 7.68
CA LEU A 144 -6.78 0.60 7.78
C LEU A 144 -7.74 1.03 6.67
N VAL A 145 -7.59 0.52 5.45
CA VAL A 145 -8.53 0.73 4.34
C VAL A 145 -9.91 0.18 4.68
N LEU A 146 -9.99 -1.04 5.23
CA LEU A 146 -11.26 -1.64 5.64
C LEU A 146 -11.92 -0.85 6.78
N LEU A 147 -11.15 -0.45 7.79
CA LEU A 147 -11.64 0.37 8.89
C LEU A 147 -12.13 1.74 8.42
N ALA A 148 -11.44 2.35 7.46
CA ALA A 148 -11.88 3.59 6.83
C ALA A 148 -13.21 3.40 6.07
N ALA A 149 -13.38 2.31 5.33
CA ALA A 149 -14.63 1.99 4.64
C ALA A 149 -15.81 1.75 5.62
N VAL A 150 -15.56 1.05 6.73
CA VAL A 150 -16.54 0.88 7.81
C VAL A 150 -16.86 2.22 8.48
N GLY A 151 -15.83 3.06 8.70
CA GLY A 151 -15.98 4.42 9.25
C GLY A 151 -16.82 5.33 8.36
N LEU A 152 -16.70 5.21 7.04
CA LEU A 152 -17.48 5.93 6.03
C LEU A 152 -18.93 5.42 5.89
N GLY A 153 -19.30 4.36 6.62
CA GLY A 153 -20.65 3.79 6.57
C GLY A 153 -20.97 3.03 5.27
N TRP A 154 -19.97 2.43 4.64
CA TRP A 154 -20.16 1.72 3.35
C TRP A 154 -20.94 0.41 3.49
N PHE A 155 -20.97 -0.17 4.68
CA PHE A 155 -21.60 -1.46 4.94
C PHE A 155 -22.89 -1.31 5.74
N ARG A 156 -23.89 -2.15 5.42
CA ARG A 156 -25.16 -2.20 6.15
C ARG A 156 -24.95 -2.82 7.53
N GLY A 157 -25.78 -2.42 8.49
CA GLY A 157 -25.75 -2.92 9.86
C GLY A 157 -25.16 -1.94 10.86
N LYS A 158 -25.14 -2.36 12.15
CA LYS A 158 -24.62 -1.52 13.23
C LYS A 158 -23.09 -1.42 13.11
N ARG A 159 -22.54 -0.20 13.17
CA ARG A 159 -21.11 0.09 13.03
C ARG A 159 -20.23 -0.78 13.95
N ARG A 160 -20.66 -1.01 15.18
CA ARG A 160 -19.93 -1.86 16.15
C ARG A 160 -19.74 -3.30 15.66
N TRP A 161 -20.76 -3.91 15.03
CA TRP A 161 -20.66 -5.26 14.49
C TRP A 161 -19.76 -5.32 13.25
N ASN A 162 -19.82 -4.28 12.41
CA ASN A 162 -18.90 -4.19 11.27
C ASN A 162 -17.44 -3.99 11.72
N LEU A 163 -17.20 -3.24 12.80
CA LEU A 163 -15.86 -3.10 13.38
C LEU A 163 -15.35 -4.43 13.96
N LEU A 164 -16.20 -5.15 14.71
CA LEU A 164 -15.86 -6.48 15.22
C LEU A 164 -15.59 -7.47 14.09
N ALA A 165 -16.39 -7.44 13.03
CA ALA A 165 -16.19 -8.29 11.85
C ALA A 165 -14.91 -7.96 11.09
N ALA A 166 -14.47 -6.69 11.07
CA ALA A 166 -13.22 -6.28 10.46
C ALA A 166 -11.99 -6.67 11.30
N LEU A 167 -12.07 -6.50 12.63
CA LEU A 167 -10.95 -6.73 13.54
C LEU A 167 -10.86 -8.20 14.01
N GLY A 168 -11.98 -8.91 14.05
CA GLY A 168 -12.03 -10.30 14.56
C GLY A 168 -11.00 -11.21 13.89
N PRO A 169 -11.01 -11.35 12.57
CA PRO A 169 -9.97 -12.12 11.88
C PRO A 169 -8.54 -11.68 12.22
N ALA A 170 -8.26 -10.38 12.18
CA ALA A 170 -6.91 -9.86 12.51
C ALA A 170 -6.47 -10.24 13.92
N LEU A 171 -7.36 -10.13 14.90
CA LEU A 171 -7.05 -10.48 16.29
C LEU A 171 -6.83 -11.99 16.52
N THR A 172 -7.41 -12.85 15.68
CA THR A 172 -7.26 -14.31 15.84
C THR A 172 -6.04 -14.85 15.10
N ILE A 173 -5.70 -14.31 13.94
CA ILE A 173 -4.66 -14.87 13.07
C ILE A 173 -3.32 -14.14 13.22
N LEU A 174 -3.32 -12.87 13.60
CA LEU A 174 -2.08 -12.14 13.86
C LEU A 174 -1.18 -12.85 14.89
N PRO A 175 -1.69 -13.36 16.01
CA PRO A 175 -0.90 -14.20 16.93
C PRO A 175 -0.39 -15.49 16.30
N LEU A 176 -1.19 -16.17 15.48
CA LEU A 176 -0.79 -17.43 14.83
C LEU A 176 0.32 -17.22 13.80
N LEU A 177 0.27 -16.12 13.06
CA LEU A 177 1.33 -15.74 12.13
C LEU A 177 2.60 -15.33 12.85
N PHE A 178 2.46 -14.64 13.97
CA PHE A 178 3.58 -14.29 14.85
C PHE A 178 4.26 -15.53 15.43
N LEU A 179 3.49 -16.55 15.82
CA LEU A 179 3.99 -17.81 16.37
C LEU A 179 4.94 -18.54 15.41
N ARG A 180 4.73 -18.44 14.11
CA ARG A 180 5.57 -19.11 13.11
C ARG A 180 6.93 -18.44 12.89
N HIS A 181 6.98 -17.11 12.98
CA HIS A 181 8.24 -16.35 12.91
C HIS A 181 8.85 -16.14 14.28
N LEU A 182 8.37 -16.86 15.29
CA LEU A 182 8.68 -16.63 16.70
C LEU A 182 10.17 -16.77 16.97
N GLU A 183 10.84 -17.76 16.39
CA GLU A 183 12.28 -17.95 16.58
C GLU A 183 13.08 -16.76 16.01
N TYR A 184 12.78 -16.33 14.79
CA TYR A 184 13.44 -15.17 14.17
C TYR A 184 13.05 -13.86 14.85
N ALA A 185 11.76 -13.67 15.16
CA ALA A 185 11.27 -12.49 15.85
C ALA A 185 11.77 -12.45 17.30
N ALA A 186 11.76 -13.57 18.00
CA ALA A 186 12.29 -13.67 19.36
C ALA A 186 13.78 -13.34 19.41
N TRP A 187 14.59 -13.91 18.51
CA TRP A 187 16.00 -13.57 18.40
C TRP A 187 16.22 -12.08 18.12
N ARG A 188 15.43 -11.49 17.21
CA ARG A 188 15.51 -10.06 16.90
C ARG A 188 15.05 -9.17 18.05
N ILE A 189 14.02 -9.58 18.78
CA ILE A 189 13.52 -8.86 19.95
C ILE A 189 14.52 -8.98 21.09
N ASP A 190 15.13 -10.14 21.27
CA ASP A 190 16.14 -10.38 22.29
C ASP A 190 17.39 -9.54 22.02
N ALA A 191 17.85 -9.50 20.76
CA ALA A 191 18.91 -8.59 20.33
C ALA A 191 18.54 -7.11 20.54
N PHE A 192 17.28 -6.73 20.29
CA PHE A 192 16.79 -5.36 20.44
C PHE A 192 16.67 -4.93 21.91
N LEU A 193 16.24 -5.83 22.79
CA LEU A 193 16.07 -5.58 24.24
C LEU A 193 17.36 -5.83 25.02
N GLY A 194 18.24 -6.69 24.50
CA GLY A 194 19.52 -7.01 25.10
C GLY A 194 20.60 -5.96 24.85
N PRO A 195 21.80 -6.18 25.37
CA PRO A 195 22.97 -5.33 25.17
C PRO A 195 23.58 -5.54 23.77
N ASP A 196 22.76 -5.58 22.72
CA ASP A 196 23.24 -5.72 21.35
C ASP A 196 23.85 -4.39 20.86
N LEU A 197 25.16 -4.42 20.65
CA LEU A 197 25.95 -3.29 20.17
C LEU A 197 25.39 -2.64 18.87
N PHE A 198 24.69 -3.42 18.03
CA PHE A 198 24.11 -2.90 16.79
C PHE A 198 23.02 -1.85 17.06
N TYR A 199 22.03 -2.22 17.88
CA TYR A 199 20.92 -1.30 18.19
C TYR A 199 21.37 -0.16 19.11
N GLU A 200 22.31 -0.42 20.01
CA GLU A 200 22.89 0.59 20.87
C GLU A 200 23.64 1.65 20.07
N ARG A 201 24.48 1.26 19.13
CA ARG A 201 25.20 2.19 18.23
C ARG A 201 24.25 2.96 17.32
N LEU A 202 23.20 2.33 16.77
CA LEU A 202 22.19 3.05 16.01
C LEU A 202 21.48 4.12 16.84
N ARG A 203 21.15 3.82 18.11
CA ARG A 203 20.55 4.80 19.03
C ARG A 203 21.50 5.95 19.34
N MET A 204 22.79 5.68 19.41
CA MET A 204 23.83 6.72 19.56
C MET A 204 24.09 7.48 18.24
N GLY A 205 23.53 7.02 17.12
CA GLY A 205 23.75 7.58 15.79
C GLY A 205 25.09 7.19 15.18
N GLU A 206 25.63 6.04 15.60
CA GLU A 206 26.84 5.43 15.05
C GLU A 206 26.46 4.28 14.12
N LEU A 207 27.12 4.20 12.95
CA LEU A 207 26.95 3.04 12.06
C LEU A 207 27.76 1.85 12.55
N PRO A 208 27.12 0.68 12.70
CA PRO A 208 27.84 -0.53 13.01
C PRO A 208 28.82 -0.89 11.89
N SER A 209 30.09 -1.05 12.19
CA SER A 209 31.16 -1.35 11.22
C SER A 209 30.98 -2.67 10.43
N LEU A 210 30.06 -3.52 10.84
CA LEU A 210 29.72 -4.82 10.21
C LEU A 210 28.81 -4.70 8.99
N PHE A 211 28.23 -3.51 8.71
CA PHE A 211 27.24 -3.32 7.65
C PHE A 211 27.68 -2.40 6.52
N VAL A 212 28.97 -2.38 6.24
CA VAL A 212 29.53 -1.70 5.05
C VAL A 212 29.00 -2.41 3.81
N GLY A 213 27.98 -1.83 3.17
CA GLY A 213 27.41 -2.33 1.91
C GLY A 213 25.89 -2.40 1.82
N SER A 214 25.13 -2.06 2.86
CA SER A 214 23.64 -1.99 2.80
C SER A 214 23.15 -0.58 2.46
N SER A 215 23.60 -0.04 1.33
CA SER A 215 23.25 1.30 0.83
C SER A 215 21.74 1.55 0.67
N SER A 216 20.91 0.51 0.74
CA SER A 216 19.45 0.64 0.70
C SER A 216 18.83 0.83 2.08
N GLU A 217 19.36 0.17 3.11
CA GLU A 217 18.75 0.04 4.43
C GLU A 217 19.17 1.15 5.40
N LEU A 218 20.42 1.59 5.32
CA LEU A 218 21.02 2.56 6.23
C LEU A 218 21.48 3.86 5.54
N LEU A 219 21.00 4.12 4.32
CA LEU A 219 21.43 5.26 3.50
C LEU A 219 21.39 6.60 4.23
N LEU A 220 20.33 6.85 5.01
CA LEU A 220 20.23 8.11 5.79
C LEU A 220 21.18 8.13 6.99
N ALA A 221 21.44 6.99 7.62
CA ALA A 221 22.42 6.91 8.68
C ALA A 221 23.84 7.14 8.16
N GLU A 222 24.19 6.59 6.98
CA GLU A 222 25.45 6.84 6.26
C GLU A 222 25.56 8.32 5.89
N ALA A 223 24.53 8.90 5.29
CA ALA A 223 24.51 10.33 4.95
C ALA A 223 24.63 11.22 6.20
N ALA A 224 24.04 10.82 7.31
CA ALA A 224 24.15 11.55 8.57
C ALA A 224 25.55 11.51 9.18
N GLN A 225 26.32 10.44 8.97
CA GLN A 225 27.73 10.38 9.39
C GLN A 225 28.61 11.30 8.54
N GLY A 226 28.40 11.34 7.21
CA GLY A 226 29.21 12.15 6.31
C GLY A 226 28.86 13.64 6.32
N LEU A 227 27.57 13.98 6.37
CA LEU A 227 27.05 15.34 6.24
C LEU A 227 26.55 15.94 7.58
N GLY A 228 26.44 15.10 8.63
CA GLY A 228 25.92 15.50 9.93
C GLY A 228 24.46 15.12 10.14
N ARG A 229 24.07 14.99 11.41
CA ARG A 229 22.73 14.54 11.85
C ARG A 229 21.56 15.39 11.34
N TRP A 230 21.81 16.61 10.92
CA TRP A 230 20.77 17.49 10.36
C TRP A 230 20.13 16.92 9.07
N VAL A 231 20.91 16.18 8.25
CA VAL A 231 20.42 15.54 7.00
C VAL A 231 19.33 14.53 7.33
N PHE A 232 19.54 13.76 8.38
CA PHE A 232 18.58 12.78 8.87
C PHE A 232 17.24 13.43 9.23
N TRP A 233 17.27 14.50 10.03
CA TRP A 233 16.05 15.19 10.45
C TRP A 233 15.42 16.03 9.33
N ALA A 234 16.21 16.58 8.44
CA ALA A 234 15.71 17.29 7.26
C ALA A 234 14.93 16.35 6.33
N ALA A 235 15.46 15.15 6.09
CA ALA A 235 14.76 14.14 5.31
C ALA A 235 13.45 13.71 5.99
N ALA A 236 13.41 13.56 7.34
CA ALA A 236 12.19 13.31 8.09
C ALA A 236 11.16 14.40 7.89
N GLY A 237 11.56 15.63 8.13
CA GLY A 237 10.68 16.76 7.95
C GLY A 237 10.08 16.82 6.54
N LEU A 238 10.89 16.56 5.52
CA LEU A 238 10.44 16.51 4.12
C LEU A 238 9.41 15.40 3.89
N ILE A 239 9.64 14.19 4.41
CA ILE A 239 8.72 13.07 4.28
C ILE A 239 7.41 13.33 5.02
N VAL A 240 7.48 13.84 6.26
CA VAL A 240 6.29 14.20 7.04
C VAL A 240 5.49 15.30 6.34
N LEU A 241 6.15 16.33 5.82
CA LEU A 241 5.51 17.39 5.05
C LEU A 241 4.83 16.82 3.80
N PHE A 242 5.52 15.98 3.04
CA PHE A 242 4.97 15.33 1.86
C PHE A 242 3.75 14.46 2.21
N ALA A 243 3.84 13.66 3.27
CA ALA A 243 2.73 12.85 3.75
C ALA A 243 1.52 13.71 4.19
N ALA A 244 1.77 14.82 4.90
CA ALA A 244 0.72 15.75 5.30
C ALA A 244 0.02 16.41 4.10
N LEU A 245 0.79 16.83 3.09
CA LEU A 245 0.25 17.41 1.85
C LEU A 245 -0.60 16.39 1.07
N LEU A 246 -0.12 15.14 0.94
CA LEU A 246 -0.88 14.07 0.30
C LEU A 246 -2.17 13.77 1.07
N LEU A 247 -2.09 13.64 2.40
CA LEU A 247 -3.27 13.36 3.23
C LEU A 247 -4.29 14.49 3.16
N ARG A 248 -3.82 15.75 3.14
CA ARG A 248 -4.68 16.93 2.91
C ARG A 248 -5.38 16.82 1.56
N ARG A 249 -4.65 16.46 0.49
CA ARG A 249 -5.21 16.28 -0.85
C ARG A 249 -6.21 15.12 -0.91
N ILE A 250 -5.92 13.98 -0.28
CA ILE A 250 -6.83 12.83 -0.20
C ILE A 250 -8.13 13.20 0.52
N ARG A 251 -8.06 13.96 1.61
CA ARG A 251 -9.25 14.44 2.33
C ARG A 251 -10.12 15.37 1.46
N ALA A 252 -9.50 16.16 0.59
CA ALA A 252 -10.18 17.10 -0.30
C ALA A 252 -10.83 16.45 -1.52
N LEU A 253 -10.56 15.17 -1.85
CA LEU A 253 -11.19 14.48 -2.96
C LEU A 253 -12.71 14.46 -2.83
N HIS A 254 -13.43 14.56 -3.94
CA HIS A 254 -14.91 14.56 -3.98
C HIS A 254 -15.45 13.13 -3.91
N SER A 255 -14.84 12.20 -4.65
CA SER A 255 -15.24 10.81 -4.70
C SER A 255 -14.81 10.05 -3.43
N ARG A 256 -15.77 9.41 -2.74
CA ARG A 256 -15.48 8.54 -1.58
C ARG A 256 -14.68 7.31 -1.99
N THR A 257 -14.96 6.77 -3.17
CA THR A 257 -14.22 5.63 -3.73
C THR A 257 -12.79 6.05 -4.09
N GLY A 258 -12.63 7.24 -4.69
CA GLY A 258 -11.32 7.84 -4.93
C GLY A 258 -10.52 8.05 -3.64
N LYS A 259 -11.16 8.54 -2.55
CA LYS A 259 -10.51 8.65 -1.23
C LYS A 259 -9.95 7.33 -0.74
N LEU A 260 -10.72 6.24 -0.84
CA LEU A 260 -10.30 4.93 -0.37
C LEU A 260 -9.14 4.37 -1.19
N LEU A 261 -9.20 4.50 -2.53
CA LEU A 261 -8.12 4.09 -3.43
C LEU A 261 -6.85 4.92 -3.24
N ALA A 262 -6.99 6.24 -3.09
CA ALA A 262 -5.85 7.08 -2.78
C ALA A 262 -5.23 6.73 -1.41
N LEU A 263 -6.06 6.47 -0.40
CA LEU A 263 -5.60 6.03 0.91
C LEU A 263 -4.85 4.70 0.84
N SER A 264 -5.34 3.74 0.04
CA SER A 264 -4.71 2.43 -0.11
C SER A 264 -3.34 2.48 -0.80
N ALA A 265 -3.10 3.46 -1.67
CA ALA A 265 -1.79 3.68 -2.26
C ALA A 265 -0.87 4.54 -1.37
N PHE A 266 -1.44 5.45 -0.58
CA PHE A 266 -0.70 6.30 0.36
C PHE A 266 -0.16 5.53 1.57
N LEU A 267 -0.98 4.64 2.17
CA LEU A 267 -0.63 3.94 3.40
C LEU A 267 0.66 3.10 3.28
N PRO A 268 0.87 2.27 2.23
CA PRO A 268 2.12 1.53 2.09
C PRO A 268 3.34 2.45 2.04
N LEU A 269 3.29 3.54 1.29
CA LEU A 269 4.40 4.51 1.20
C LEU A 269 4.70 5.15 2.55
N PHE A 270 3.67 5.54 3.29
CA PHE A 270 3.84 6.18 4.59
C PHE A 270 4.34 5.20 5.66
N LEU A 271 3.76 4.00 5.75
CA LEU A 271 4.16 3.00 6.74
C LEU A 271 5.55 2.45 6.45
N GLN A 272 5.91 2.27 5.18
CA GLN A 272 7.26 1.89 4.75
C GLN A 272 8.28 2.93 5.22
N ALA A 273 8.01 4.22 4.98
CA ALA A 273 8.86 5.30 5.47
C ALA A 273 8.94 5.31 7.01
N ALA A 274 7.83 5.11 7.71
CA ALA A 274 7.82 5.08 9.18
C ALA A 274 8.67 3.92 9.75
N ILE A 275 8.56 2.72 9.17
CA ILE A 275 9.39 1.57 9.57
C ILE A 275 10.86 1.83 9.29
N TYR A 276 11.20 2.39 8.12
CA TYR A 276 12.56 2.77 7.79
C TYR A 276 13.17 3.70 8.85
N TRP A 277 12.39 4.71 9.24
CA TRP A 277 12.79 5.67 10.27
C TRP A 277 13.01 5.02 11.63
N LEU A 278 12.03 4.25 12.09
CA LEU A 278 12.12 3.56 13.37
C LEU A 278 13.31 2.59 13.42
N TYR A 279 13.59 1.91 12.30
CA TYR A 279 14.75 1.03 12.19
C TYR A 279 16.07 1.80 12.27
N ASN A 280 16.21 2.88 11.52
CA ASN A 280 17.42 3.72 11.54
C ASN A 280 17.65 4.45 12.87
N LEU A 281 16.60 4.62 13.68
CA LEU A 281 16.71 5.11 15.06
C LEU A 281 17.04 4.00 16.08
N GLY A 282 17.11 2.74 15.64
CA GLY A 282 17.29 1.60 16.53
C GLY A 282 16.06 1.29 17.39
N TRP A 283 14.84 1.68 16.95
CA TRP A 283 13.57 1.48 17.68
C TRP A 283 12.67 0.43 17.07
N TRP A 284 13.11 -0.24 16.00
CA TRP A 284 12.34 -1.26 15.31
C TRP A 284 13.15 -2.53 15.06
N PRO A 285 12.76 -3.70 15.61
CA PRO A 285 13.53 -4.92 15.51
C PRO A 285 13.18 -5.83 14.31
N LEU A 286 11.97 -5.73 13.74
CA LEU A 286 11.39 -6.75 12.86
C LEU A 286 11.82 -6.68 11.38
N GLY A 287 12.93 -6.04 11.07
CA GLY A 287 13.44 -5.89 9.72
C GLY A 287 13.17 -4.52 9.13
N VAL A 288 13.90 -4.19 8.08
CA VAL A 288 13.86 -2.88 7.46
C VAL A 288 13.21 -2.97 6.09
N LEU A 289 12.61 -1.86 5.67
CA LEU A 289 12.19 -1.60 4.30
C LEU A 289 13.01 -0.44 3.74
N SER A 290 13.09 -0.34 2.43
CA SER A 290 13.71 0.81 1.77
C SER A 290 12.92 2.09 2.02
N LEU A 291 13.60 3.23 2.06
CA LEU A 291 12.94 4.53 2.14
C LEU A 291 12.32 4.87 0.76
N PRO A 292 11.01 5.17 0.69
CA PRO A 292 10.35 5.41 -0.58
C PRO A 292 11.05 6.48 -1.41
N PHE A 293 11.32 6.17 -2.68
CA PHE A 293 11.99 7.01 -3.69
C PHE A 293 13.45 7.40 -3.39
N LEU A 294 13.95 7.20 -2.19
CA LEU A 294 15.28 7.68 -1.78
C LEU A 294 16.31 6.56 -1.72
N SER A 295 15.93 5.37 -1.26
CA SER A 295 16.86 4.24 -1.14
C SER A 295 17.25 3.64 -2.49
N TYR A 296 18.40 2.92 -2.52
CA TYR A 296 18.86 2.19 -3.68
C TYR A 296 18.04 0.92 -3.91
N GLY A 297 17.64 0.66 -5.16
CA GLY A 297 17.05 -0.61 -5.62
C GLY A 297 15.95 -0.41 -6.67
N VAL A 298 15.97 -1.23 -7.71
CA VAL A 298 15.07 -1.06 -8.86
C VAL A 298 13.63 -1.49 -8.52
N PHE A 299 13.47 -2.63 -7.85
CA PHE A 299 12.13 -3.21 -7.63
C PHE A 299 11.25 -2.36 -6.71
N PHE A 300 11.79 -1.90 -5.58
CA PHE A 300 10.99 -1.05 -4.69
C PHE A 300 10.70 0.31 -5.33
N LEU A 301 11.64 0.85 -6.10
CA LEU A 301 11.44 2.09 -6.83
C LEU A 301 10.30 1.97 -7.85
N LEU A 302 10.18 0.82 -8.53
CA LEU A 302 9.07 0.53 -9.43
C LEU A 302 7.73 0.43 -8.68
N VAL A 303 7.72 -0.20 -7.50
CA VAL A 303 6.53 -0.32 -6.66
C VAL A 303 6.11 1.03 -6.09
N ASP A 304 7.05 1.82 -5.58
CA ASP A 304 6.78 3.18 -5.10
C ASP A 304 6.24 4.07 -6.21
N ALA A 305 6.83 3.98 -7.42
CA ALA A 305 6.37 4.67 -8.61
C ALA A 305 4.95 4.24 -9.03
N ALA A 306 4.66 2.94 -8.91
CA ALA A 306 3.32 2.41 -9.18
C ALA A 306 2.28 2.96 -8.19
N LEU A 307 2.58 2.95 -6.89
CA LEU A 307 1.72 3.52 -5.86
C LEU A 307 1.49 5.03 -6.08
N ALA A 308 2.56 5.77 -6.38
CA ALA A 308 2.46 7.20 -6.70
C ALA A 308 1.66 7.45 -8.00
N GLY A 309 1.86 6.63 -9.03
CA GLY A 309 1.10 6.69 -10.28
C GLY A 309 -0.40 6.49 -10.07
N VAL A 310 -0.79 5.53 -9.23
CA VAL A 310 -2.19 5.32 -8.81
C VAL A 310 -2.73 6.55 -8.08
N LEU A 311 -1.98 7.11 -7.12
CA LEU A 311 -2.37 8.35 -6.42
C LEU A 311 -2.62 9.49 -7.40
N LEU A 312 -1.71 9.72 -8.33
CA LEU A 312 -1.82 10.78 -9.33
C LEU A 312 -2.99 10.54 -10.30
N SER A 313 -3.24 9.28 -10.69
CA SER A 313 -4.41 8.91 -11.50
C SER A 313 -5.71 9.28 -10.77
N VAL A 314 -5.83 8.93 -9.48
CA VAL A 314 -7.01 9.28 -8.67
C VAL A 314 -7.17 10.80 -8.58
N PHE A 315 -6.09 11.56 -8.33
CA PHE A 315 -6.16 13.02 -8.24
C PHE A 315 -6.55 13.68 -9.56
N ARG A 316 -6.06 13.16 -10.68
CA ARG A 316 -6.41 13.65 -12.02
C ARG A 316 -7.90 13.42 -12.34
N MET A 317 -8.41 12.25 -11.95
CA MET A 317 -9.77 11.84 -12.31
C MET A 317 -10.85 12.35 -11.32
N ASP A 318 -10.46 12.98 -10.21
CA ASP A 318 -11.39 13.40 -9.14
C ASP A 318 -12.56 14.26 -9.61
N ALA A 319 -12.32 15.18 -10.55
CA ALA A 319 -13.36 16.04 -11.12
C ALA A 319 -14.28 15.31 -12.10
N LEU A 320 -13.84 14.17 -12.66
CA LEU A 320 -14.55 13.44 -13.73
C LEU A 320 -15.40 12.28 -13.17
N VAL A 321 -14.98 11.68 -12.07
CA VAL A 321 -15.61 10.50 -11.49
C VAL A 321 -16.58 10.88 -10.39
N ARG A 322 -17.89 10.64 -10.61
CA ARG A 322 -18.93 10.77 -9.58
C ARG A 322 -19.24 9.40 -9.00
N ASP A 323 -19.40 9.30 -7.67
CA ASP A 323 -19.75 8.06 -6.98
C ASP A 323 -21.09 7.44 -7.44
N THR A 324 -21.97 8.25 -8.03
CA THR A 324 -23.25 7.83 -8.61
C THR A 324 -23.06 6.86 -9.79
N ALA A 325 -21.96 6.94 -10.53
CA ALA A 325 -21.68 6.03 -11.65
C ALA A 325 -21.55 4.57 -11.20
N TRP A 326 -21.23 4.30 -9.93
CA TRP A 326 -21.07 2.96 -9.36
C TRP A 326 -22.31 2.48 -8.59
N ALA A 327 -23.21 3.41 -8.26
CA ALA A 327 -24.49 3.11 -7.60
C ALA A 327 -25.56 2.61 -8.60
N SER A 328 -25.33 2.74 -9.91
CA SER A 328 -26.31 2.44 -10.96
C SER A 328 -26.52 0.96 -11.27
N SER A 329 -26.02 0.03 -10.44
CA SER A 329 -26.51 -1.34 -10.44
C SER A 329 -27.72 -1.56 -9.52
N ALA A 330 -28.24 -0.50 -8.88
CA ALA A 330 -29.61 -0.54 -8.39
C ALA A 330 -30.51 -0.61 -9.62
N PRO A 331 -31.45 -1.58 -9.69
CA PRO A 331 -32.41 -1.58 -10.78
C PRO A 331 -33.04 -0.19 -10.84
N ALA A 332 -33.08 0.40 -12.05
CA ALA A 332 -33.75 1.68 -12.24
C ALA A 332 -35.08 1.63 -11.49
N PRO A 333 -35.45 2.67 -10.71
CA PRO A 333 -36.74 2.69 -10.06
C PRO A 333 -37.75 2.36 -11.16
N ARG A 334 -38.49 1.28 -10.96
CA ARG A 334 -39.54 0.89 -11.90
C ARG A 334 -40.41 2.13 -12.05
N PRO A 335 -40.65 2.59 -13.29
CA PRO A 335 -41.47 3.75 -13.48
C PRO A 335 -42.77 3.54 -12.70
N SER A 336 -43.06 4.45 -11.79
CA SER A 336 -44.28 4.41 -10.97
C SER A 336 -45.52 4.69 -11.81
N ALA A 337 -45.33 5.01 -13.08
CA ALA A 337 -46.39 5.26 -14.05
C ALA A 337 -46.02 4.61 -15.38
N LEU A 338 -46.99 3.98 -16.02
CA LEU A 338 -46.91 3.43 -17.36
C LEU A 338 -47.75 4.32 -18.27
N ASP A 339 -47.09 5.00 -19.21
CA ASP A 339 -47.76 5.82 -20.23
C ASP A 339 -47.96 4.98 -21.51
N ILE A 340 -49.21 4.65 -21.82
CA ILE A 340 -49.57 3.89 -23.02
C ILE A 340 -50.18 4.89 -24.02
N PRO A 341 -49.56 5.10 -25.19
CA PRO A 341 -50.15 5.91 -26.21
C PRO A 341 -51.36 5.23 -26.84
N LEU A 342 -52.52 5.85 -26.74
CA LEU A 342 -53.77 5.39 -27.33
C LEU A 342 -54.24 6.40 -28.38
N GLY A 343 -53.79 6.28 -29.62
CA GLY A 343 -54.18 7.12 -30.72
C GLY A 343 -53.93 8.61 -30.48
N ARG A 344 -54.98 9.41 -30.24
CA ARG A 344 -54.88 10.86 -29.92
C ARG A 344 -54.82 11.18 -28.43
N GLY A 345 -54.73 10.15 -27.53
CA GLY A 345 -54.64 10.30 -26.09
C GLY A 345 -53.53 9.44 -25.49
N GLN A 346 -53.15 9.74 -24.25
CA GLN A 346 -52.21 8.92 -23.47
C GLN A 346 -52.95 8.41 -22.25
N LEU A 347 -52.86 7.08 -22.00
CA LEU A 347 -53.35 6.48 -20.74
C LEU A 347 -52.23 6.47 -19.73
N HIS A 348 -52.35 7.26 -18.67
CA HIS A 348 -51.40 7.34 -17.56
C HIS A 348 -51.85 6.42 -16.44
N ILE A 349 -51.12 5.33 -16.22
CA ILE A 349 -51.40 4.39 -15.13
C ILE A 349 -50.36 4.59 -14.03
N GLU A 350 -50.77 5.21 -12.94
CA GLU A 350 -49.90 5.39 -11.75
C GLU A 350 -50.10 4.24 -10.77
N TYR A 351 -49.03 3.49 -10.49
CA TYR A 351 -49.03 2.40 -9.55
C TYR A 351 -48.68 2.92 -8.14
N ARG A 352 -49.67 3.18 -7.34
CA ARG A 352 -49.52 3.58 -5.93
C ARG A 352 -49.37 2.33 -5.07
N LYS A 353 -48.15 2.05 -4.58
CA LYS A 353 -47.89 1.01 -3.62
C LYS A 353 -48.57 1.40 -2.30
N GLY A 354 -49.63 0.68 -1.94
CA GLY A 354 -50.32 0.90 -0.64
C GLY A 354 -49.31 0.82 0.52
N ALA A 355 -49.34 1.82 1.36
CA ALA A 355 -48.62 1.83 2.62
C ALA A 355 -49.11 0.63 3.47
N GLN A 356 -48.28 -0.41 3.61
CA GLN A 356 -48.48 -1.39 4.66
C GLN A 356 -48.00 -0.77 5.98
N HIS A 357 -48.96 -0.33 6.78
CA HIS A 357 -48.77 -0.11 8.20
C HIS A 357 -48.64 -1.50 8.88
N PHE A 358 -47.42 -1.78 9.39
CA PHE A 358 -47.19 -2.70 10.49
C PHE A 358 -46.14 -2.10 11.42
#